data_166d9c7694359f8bfac216aeea41554c
#
_entry.id   166d9c7694359f8bfac216aeea41554c
#
_cell.length_a   1.000
_cell.length_b   1.000
_cell.length_c   1.000
_cell.angle_alpha   90.00
_cell.angle_beta   90.00
_cell.angle_gamma   90.00
#
_symmetry.space_group_name_H-M   'P 1'
#
loop_
_entity.id
_entity.type
_entity.pdbx_description
1 polymer ?
#
loop_
_entity_poly.entity_id
_entity_poly.type
_entity_poly.pdbx_seq_one_letter_code
_entity_poly.pdbx_strand_id
1 'polypeptide(L)'
;MNLHEYQAKEILNGFGVRIQRGYVASTPETAVEKAKQLNQETGTDFFVIKAQVHAGGRGKGGGVKLAKSIDDVYEISDKIIGMNLITPQTSAEGKKVHQVLVAEDVYYPGDSEVEEYYISVLLNRSTAKNMIMYSTEGGMDIETVAENTPDLIHTLDVCPKEGLTDSNAQEIASNLKLQGNAKEEMIQFVKSLYEAYDKSDSSLFEINPVIKTSDDKILAVDAKVSIDDNALFRHSDYAEMRDVREENPCLLYTSDAADEGLGVDLGGRRII
;
A
#
# COMPACT_ATOMS: atom_id res chain seq x y z
N MET A 1 -8.35 -3.94 9.69
CA MET A 1 -7.80 -5.03 8.86
C MET A 1 -6.71 -4.49 7.94
N ASN A 2 -5.50 -5.08 7.94
CA ASN A 2 -4.45 -4.71 7.02
C ASN A 2 -4.56 -5.49 5.71
N LEU A 3 -4.19 -4.85 4.60
CA LEU A 3 -4.18 -5.44 3.27
C LEU A 3 -2.76 -5.70 2.78
N HIS A 4 -2.59 -6.70 1.90
CA HIS A 4 -1.37 -6.83 1.12
C HIS A 4 -1.24 -5.69 0.09
N GLU A 5 -0.01 -5.39 -0.33
CA GLU A 5 0.26 -4.33 -1.32
C GLU A 5 -0.57 -4.48 -2.60
N TYR A 6 -0.69 -5.70 -3.14
CA TYR A 6 -1.44 -5.94 -4.37
C TYR A 6 -2.95 -5.66 -4.20
N GLN A 7 -3.53 -6.02 -3.05
CA GLN A 7 -4.93 -5.74 -2.71
C GLN A 7 -5.17 -4.23 -2.55
N ALA A 8 -4.25 -3.55 -1.85
CA ALA A 8 -4.26 -2.11 -1.70
C ALA A 8 -4.22 -1.39 -3.07
N LYS A 9 -3.36 -1.86 -3.98
CA LYS A 9 -3.27 -1.35 -5.36
C LYS A 9 -4.54 -1.59 -6.17
N GLU A 10 -5.20 -2.73 -5.99
CA GLU A 10 -6.46 -3.04 -6.65
C GLU A 10 -7.55 -2.04 -6.24
N ILE A 11 -7.68 -1.77 -4.94
CA ILE A 11 -8.61 -0.73 -4.44
C ILE A 11 -8.26 0.63 -5.03
N LEU A 12 -6.99 1.06 -4.96
CA LEU A 12 -6.54 2.34 -5.50
C LEU A 12 -6.87 2.48 -6.99
N ASN A 13 -6.61 1.44 -7.77
CA ASN A 13 -6.90 1.42 -9.20
C ASN A 13 -8.41 1.54 -9.49
N GLY A 14 -9.25 0.92 -8.65
CA GLY A 14 -10.71 1.03 -8.74
C GLY A 14 -11.24 2.45 -8.57
N PHE A 15 -10.50 3.31 -7.86
CA PHE A 15 -10.79 4.73 -7.70
C PHE A 15 -10.02 5.64 -8.68
N GLY A 16 -9.36 5.06 -9.69
CA GLY A 16 -8.64 5.81 -10.72
C GLY A 16 -7.26 6.32 -10.31
N VAL A 17 -6.72 5.85 -9.17
CA VAL A 17 -5.32 6.10 -8.82
C VAL A 17 -4.44 5.25 -9.72
N ARG A 18 -3.51 5.88 -10.44
CA ARG A 18 -2.54 5.14 -11.26
C ARG A 18 -1.57 4.39 -10.37
N ILE A 19 -1.39 3.12 -10.63
CA ILE A 19 -0.54 2.22 -9.86
C ILE A 19 0.58 1.62 -10.72
N GLN A 20 1.69 1.23 -10.09
CA GLN A 20 2.65 0.29 -10.68
C GLN A 20 1.94 -1.04 -10.91
N ARG A 21 1.88 -1.52 -12.17
CA ARG A 21 1.22 -2.78 -12.53
C ARG A 21 2.02 -3.98 -12.04
N GLY A 22 1.33 -5.05 -11.74
CA GLY A 22 1.96 -6.28 -11.32
C GLY A 22 0.97 -7.39 -11.05
N TYR A 23 1.49 -8.61 -10.90
CA TYR A 23 0.72 -9.82 -10.68
C TYR A 23 1.29 -10.64 -9.54
N VAL A 24 0.43 -11.23 -8.73
CA VAL A 24 0.82 -12.11 -7.63
C VAL A 24 1.20 -13.49 -8.14
N ALA A 25 2.23 -14.07 -7.54
CA ALA A 25 2.68 -15.43 -7.78
C ALA A 25 3.05 -16.11 -6.45
N SER A 26 2.68 -17.38 -6.31
CA SER A 26 2.96 -18.22 -5.13
C SER A 26 4.05 -19.26 -5.38
N THR A 27 4.51 -19.40 -6.62
CA THR A 27 5.64 -20.26 -6.99
C THR A 27 6.57 -19.54 -7.98
N PRO A 28 7.85 -19.94 -8.09
CA PRO A 28 8.78 -19.36 -9.06
C PRO A 28 8.31 -19.51 -10.51
N GLU A 29 7.67 -20.63 -10.86
CA GLU A 29 7.13 -20.90 -12.19
C GLU A 29 6.03 -19.93 -12.55
N THR A 30 5.07 -19.72 -11.62
CA THR A 30 3.99 -18.75 -11.81
C THR A 30 4.52 -17.31 -11.85
N ALA A 31 5.60 -16.99 -11.12
CA ALA A 31 6.24 -15.70 -11.21
C ALA A 31 6.81 -15.41 -12.61
N VAL A 32 7.44 -16.42 -13.24
CA VAL A 32 7.92 -16.32 -14.63
C VAL A 32 6.77 -16.14 -15.62
N GLU A 33 5.65 -16.85 -15.44
CA GLU A 33 4.46 -16.67 -16.29
C GLU A 33 3.91 -15.24 -16.17
N LYS A 34 3.82 -14.73 -14.93
CA LYS A 34 3.35 -13.36 -14.66
C LYS A 34 4.30 -12.30 -15.20
N ALA A 35 5.61 -12.50 -15.14
CA ALA A 35 6.59 -11.61 -15.75
C ALA A 35 6.43 -11.56 -17.29
N LYS A 36 6.25 -12.70 -17.95
CA LYS A 36 5.99 -12.75 -19.39
C LYS A 36 4.69 -12.05 -19.78
N GLN A 37 3.62 -12.26 -19.00
CA GLN A 37 2.36 -11.56 -19.19
C GLN A 37 2.55 -10.04 -19.07
N LEU A 38 3.24 -9.59 -18.02
CA LEU A 38 3.51 -8.18 -17.75
C LEU A 38 4.36 -7.55 -18.86
N ASN A 39 5.38 -8.24 -19.36
CA ASN A 39 6.19 -7.82 -20.51
C ASN A 39 5.33 -7.59 -21.76
N GLN A 40 4.41 -8.52 -22.07
CA GLN A 40 3.51 -8.37 -23.22
C GLN A 40 2.57 -7.16 -23.11
N GLU A 41 2.12 -6.84 -21.90
CA GLU A 41 1.17 -5.75 -21.65
C GLU A 41 1.84 -4.39 -21.56
N THR A 42 3.07 -4.33 -21.07
CA THR A 42 3.75 -3.07 -20.72
C THR A 42 5.00 -2.80 -21.55
N GLY A 43 5.57 -3.83 -22.15
CA GLY A 43 6.87 -3.74 -22.81
C GLY A 43 8.06 -3.68 -21.83
N THR A 44 7.84 -3.87 -20.51
CA THR A 44 8.96 -3.85 -19.54
C THR A 44 9.83 -5.08 -19.67
N ASP A 45 11.16 -4.88 -19.68
CA ASP A 45 12.15 -5.95 -19.66
C ASP A 45 12.70 -6.20 -18.24
N PHE A 46 12.46 -5.28 -17.33
CA PHE A 46 12.87 -5.35 -15.92
C PHE A 46 11.67 -5.51 -15.02
N PHE A 47 11.84 -6.31 -13.97
CA PHE A 47 10.76 -6.63 -13.04
C PHE A 47 11.21 -6.41 -11.60
N VAL A 48 10.30 -5.99 -10.75
CA VAL A 48 10.55 -5.88 -9.32
C VAL A 48 9.78 -6.98 -8.60
N ILE A 49 10.50 -7.87 -7.92
CA ILE A 49 9.93 -8.97 -7.15
C ILE A 49 9.78 -8.49 -5.70
N LYS A 50 8.54 -8.43 -5.21
CA LYS A 50 8.21 -7.87 -3.90
C LYS A 50 7.52 -8.91 -3.03
N ALA A 51 8.12 -9.27 -1.89
CA ALA A 51 7.48 -10.13 -0.88
C ALA A 51 6.16 -9.52 -0.43
N GLN A 52 5.10 -10.33 -0.33
CA GLN A 52 3.79 -9.89 0.15
C GLN A 52 3.61 -10.32 1.61
N VAL A 53 3.89 -9.40 2.53
CA VAL A 53 3.73 -9.54 3.98
C VAL A 53 3.21 -8.22 4.55
N HIS A 54 2.46 -8.27 5.66
CA HIS A 54 1.98 -7.08 6.36
C HIS A 54 3.10 -6.47 7.24
N ALA A 55 4.16 -5.97 6.57
CA ALA A 55 5.26 -5.25 7.22
C ALA A 55 5.90 -4.26 6.24
N GLY A 56 6.25 -3.09 6.75
CA GLY A 56 7.07 -2.11 6.03
C GLY A 56 8.56 -2.47 6.08
N GLY A 57 9.40 -1.74 5.31
CA GLY A 57 10.84 -1.96 5.28
C GLY A 57 11.29 -3.25 4.60
N ARG A 58 10.44 -3.85 3.75
CA ARG A 58 10.70 -5.12 3.03
C ARG A 58 11.99 -5.09 2.23
N GLY A 59 12.32 -3.95 1.62
CA GLY A 59 13.57 -3.77 0.87
C GLY A 59 14.81 -3.95 1.75
N LYS A 60 14.80 -3.40 2.99
CA LYS A 60 15.89 -3.55 3.97
C LYS A 60 16.08 -5.00 4.42
N GLY A 61 14.98 -5.77 4.49
CA GLY A 61 14.99 -7.19 4.80
C GLY A 61 15.33 -8.11 3.61
N GLY A 62 15.56 -7.56 2.42
CA GLY A 62 15.84 -8.34 1.21
C GLY A 62 14.60 -8.90 0.50
N GLY A 63 13.39 -8.49 0.92
CA GLY A 63 12.11 -8.90 0.33
C GLY A 63 11.71 -8.14 -0.92
N VAL A 64 12.53 -7.18 -1.41
CA VAL A 64 12.32 -6.47 -2.68
C VAL A 64 13.60 -6.55 -3.50
N LYS A 65 13.53 -7.05 -4.73
CA LYS A 65 14.67 -7.25 -5.62
C LYS A 65 14.30 -6.93 -7.06
N LEU A 66 15.25 -6.33 -7.79
CA LEU A 66 15.16 -6.10 -9.22
C LEU A 66 15.63 -7.35 -9.97
N ALA A 67 14.80 -7.84 -10.87
CA ALA A 67 15.09 -8.89 -11.84
C ALA A 67 15.31 -8.23 -13.21
N LYS A 68 16.46 -8.51 -13.84
CA LYS A 68 16.86 -7.91 -15.13
C LYS A 68 16.62 -8.86 -16.30
N SER A 69 16.12 -10.06 -16.02
CA SER A 69 15.79 -11.08 -16.99
C SER A 69 14.70 -12.00 -16.44
N ILE A 70 14.12 -12.81 -17.29
CA ILE A 70 13.15 -13.85 -16.90
C ILE A 70 13.81 -14.92 -16.00
N ASP A 71 15.06 -15.24 -16.24
CA ASP A 71 15.80 -16.19 -15.40
C ASP A 71 16.02 -15.62 -13.99
N ASP A 72 16.33 -14.32 -13.88
CA ASP A 72 16.41 -13.64 -12.58
C ASP A 72 15.07 -13.66 -11.84
N VAL A 73 13.94 -13.54 -12.56
CA VAL A 73 12.59 -13.63 -11.94
C VAL A 73 12.42 -14.95 -11.22
N TYR A 74 12.81 -16.07 -11.88
CA TYR A 74 12.74 -17.39 -11.27
C TYR A 74 13.62 -17.48 -10.01
N GLU A 75 14.92 -17.17 -10.15
CA GLU A 75 15.88 -17.30 -9.07
C GLU A 75 15.56 -16.43 -7.85
N ILE A 76 15.11 -15.19 -8.11
CA ILE A 76 14.75 -14.25 -7.03
C ILE A 76 13.46 -14.69 -6.34
N SER A 77 12.46 -15.14 -7.10
CA SER A 77 11.21 -15.64 -6.54
C SER A 77 11.42 -16.89 -5.70
N ASP A 78 12.29 -17.82 -6.16
CA ASP A 78 12.65 -19.04 -5.42
C ASP A 78 13.32 -18.72 -4.07
N LYS A 79 14.15 -17.66 -4.01
CA LYS A 79 14.80 -17.22 -2.78
C LYS A 79 13.86 -16.49 -1.83
N ILE A 80 12.87 -15.76 -2.34
CA ILE A 80 11.97 -14.93 -1.54
C ILE A 80 10.76 -15.73 -1.04
N ILE A 81 10.16 -16.59 -1.88
CA ILE A 81 9.02 -17.41 -1.48
C ILE A 81 9.49 -18.44 -0.45
N GLY A 82 8.82 -18.48 0.69
CA GLY A 82 9.16 -19.38 1.80
C GLY A 82 10.20 -18.85 2.79
N MET A 83 10.89 -17.74 2.49
CA MET A 83 11.81 -17.13 3.46
C MET A 83 11.07 -16.55 4.67
N ASN A 84 11.73 -16.46 5.81
CA ASN A 84 11.28 -15.63 6.93
C ASN A 84 11.88 -14.24 6.77
N LEU A 85 11.03 -13.29 6.39
CA LEU A 85 11.44 -11.90 6.14
C LEU A 85 11.51 -11.14 7.46
N ILE A 86 12.69 -10.67 7.82
CA ILE A 86 12.92 -9.81 8.98
C ILE A 86 13.08 -8.37 8.48
N THR A 87 12.26 -7.47 9.02
CA THR A 87 12.30 -6.04 8.74
C THR A 87 12.32 -5.25 10.06
N PRO A 88 12.57 -3.94 10.03
CA PRO A 88 12.46 -3.11 11.25
C PRO A 88 11.06 -3.15 11.90
N GLN A 89 10.02 -3.55 11.16
CA GLN A 89 8.64 -3.61 11.65
C GLN A 89 8.17 -5.02 11.99
N THR A 90 9.01 -6.06 11.88
CA THR A 90 8.68 -7.43 12.28
C THR A 90 9.32 -7.79 13.61
N SER A 91 8.84 -8.89 14.23
CA SER A 91 9.57 -9.54 15.31
C SER A 91 10.91 -10.13 14.83
N ALA A 92 11.77 -10.55 15.76
CA ALA A 92 13.03 -11.22 15.44
C ALA A 92 12.84 -12.56 14.68
N GLU A 93 11.67 -13.18 14.80
CA GLU A 93 11.31 -14.40 14.05
C GLU A 93 10.97 -14.13 12.60
N GLY A 94 10.69 -12.87 12.27
CA GLY A 94 10.26 -12.44 10.94
C GLY A 94 8.84 -12.89 10.59
N LYS A 95 8.48 -12.67 9.34
CA LYS A 95 7.22 -13.14 8.74
C LYS A 95 7.51 -14.04 7.56
N LYS A 96 6.82 -15.17 7.48
CA LYS A 96 6.98 -16.12 6.38
C LYS A 96 6.36 -15.55 5.10
N VAL A 97 7.14 -15.50 4.03
CA VAL A 97 6.67 -15.05 2.72
C VAL A 97 5.97 -16.19 2.01
N HIS A 98 4.68 -16.06 1.72
CA HIS A 98 3.88 -17.05 1.02
C HIS A 98 3.73 -16.76 -0.48
N GLN A 99 3.90 -15.52 -0.88
CA GLN A 99 3.70 -15.06 -2.25
C GLN A 99 4.51 -13.80 -2.53
N VAL A 100 4.76 -13.55 -3.79
CA VAL A 100 5.42 -12.34 -4.29
C VAL A 100 4.52 -11.59 -5.26
N LEU A 101 4.69 -10.28 -5.34
CA LEU A 101 4.18 -9.44 -6.41
C LEU A 101 5.31 -9.26 -7.44
N VAL A 102 5.07 -9.70 -8.67
CA VAL A 102 5.93 -9.42 -9.83
C VAL A 102 5.41 -8.14 -10.45
N ALA A 103 6.16 -7.05 -10.31
CA ALA A 103 5.76 -5.72 -10.76
C ALA A 103 6.65 -5.20 -11.88
N GLU A 104 6.11 -4.30 -12.72
CA GLU A 104 6.88 -3.59 -13.75
C GLU A 104 7.93 -2.67 -13.12
N ASP A 105 9.06 -2.47 -13.81
CA ASP A 105 9.98 -1.39 -13.47
C ASP A 105 9.39 -0.05 -13.93
N VAL A 106 9.44 0.94 -13.04
CA VAL A 106 8.93 2.30 -13.28
C VAL A 106 10.03 3.35 -13.27
N TYR A 107 11.29 2.93 -13.12
CA TYR A 107 12.49 3.78 -13.15
C TYR A 107 13.14 3.75 -14.54
N TYR A 108 12.35 4.05 -15.56
CA TYR A 108 12.85 4.08 -16.94
C TYR A 108 13.35 5.48 -17.32
N PRO A 109 14.39 5.59 -18.20
CA PRO A 109 14.87 6.87 -18.67
C PRO A 109 13.85 7.58 -19.55
N GLY A 110 13.82 8.91 -19.51
CA GLY A 110 12.91 9.76 -20.29
C GLY A 110 13.34 11.22 -20.26
N ASP A 111 12.37 12.11 -20.51
CA ASP A 111 12.61 13.55 -20.68
C ASP A 111 12.84 14.29 -19.35
N SER A 112 12.36 13.76 -18.23
CA SER A 112 12.53 14.34 -16.89
C SER A 112 13.13 13.34 -15.91
N GLU A 113 13.64 13.83 -14.77
CA GLU A 113 14.13 12.98 -13.68
C GLU A 113 12.96 12.30 -12.97
N VAL A 114 13.19 11.05 -12.54
CA VAL A 114 12.27 10.33 -11.67
C VAL A 114 12.41 10.86 -10.25
N GLU A 115 11.29 11.21 -9.63
CA GLU A 115 11.26 11.74 -8.28
C GLU A 115 10.33 10.89 -7.39
N GLU A 116 10.70 10.75 -6.12
CA GLU A 116 9.95 9.98 -5.14
C GLU A 116 9.32 10.91 -4.10
N TYR A 117 8.06 10.63 -3.76
CA TYR A 117 7.28 11.39 -2.78
C TYR A 117 6.65 10.42 -1.76
N TYR A 118 6.35 10.96 -0.60
CA TYR A 118 5.54 10.32 0.43
C TYR A 118 4.16 10.96 0.46
N ILE A 119 3.10 10.17 0.47
CA ILE A 119 1.73 10.67 0.71
C ILE A 119 0.97 9.64 1.55
N SER A 120 0.34 10.11 2.63
CA SER A 120 -0.57 9.30 3.43
C SER A 120 -1.86 10.04 3.77
N VAL A 121 -2.94 9.28 3.93
CA VAL A 121 -4.23 9.77 4.42
C VAL A 121 -4.59 8.98 5.67
N LEU A 122 -4.87 9.67 6.76
CA LEU A 122 -5.19 9.07 8.05
C LEU A 122 -6.12 9.96 8.88
N LEU A 123 -6.67 9.40 9.95
CA LEU A 123 -7.49 10.15 10.90
C LEU A 123 -6.60 10.91 11.90
N ASN A 124 -6.71 12.23 11.93
CA ASN A 124 -6.18 13.06 13.02
C ASN A 124 -7.16 13.00 14.19
N ARG A 125 -6.84 12.21 15.20
CA ARG A 125 -7.71 12.01 16.38
C ARG A 125 -7.83 13.24 17.26
N SER A 126 -6.85 14.16 17.22
CA SER A 126 -6.87 15.39 18.02
C SER A 126 -7.88 16.40 17.48
N THR A 127 -8.03 16.48 16.16
CA THR A 127 -8.94 17.41 15.48
C THR A 127 -10.23 16.75 15.00
N ALA A 128 -10.33 15.42 15.09
CA ALA A 128 -11.41 14.59 14.53
C ALA A 128 -11.66 14.87 13.04
N LYS A 129 -10.56 15.11 12.30
CA LYS A 129 -10.56 15.33 10.85
C LYS A 129 -9.69 14.31 10.15
N ASN A 130 -9.94 14.07 8.89
CA ASN A 130 -8.98 13.38 8.05
C ASN A 130 -7.78 14.29 7.81
N MET A 131 -6.59 13.72 7.73
CA MET A 131 -5.35 14.45 7.51
C MET A 131 -4.59 13.82 6.35
N ILE A 132 -4.10 14.64 5.44
CA ILE A 132 -3.14 14.22 4.43
C ILE A 132 -1.76 14.68 4.90
N MET A 133 -0.83 13.72 5.03
CA MET A 133 0.57 14.00 5.30
C MET A 133 1.36 13.71 4.03
N TYR A 134 2.27 14.60 3.65
CA TYR A 134 3.04 14.47 2.42
C TYR A 134 4.44 15.08 2.54
N SER A 135 5.38 14.54 1.76
CA SER A 135 6.78 14.98 1.76
C SER A 135 7.43 14.75 0.40
N THR A 136 8.46 15.55 0.10
CA THR A 136 9.38 15.34 -1.03
C THR A 136 10.39 14.22 -0.77
N GLU A 137 10.43 13.67 0.45
CA GLU A 137 11.31 12.57 0.86
C GLU A 137 10.58 11.24 0.77
N GLY A 138 10.36 10.75 -0.46
CA GLY A 138 9.79 9.42 -0.71
C GLY A 138 10.81 8.30 -0.62
N GLY A 139 10.33 7.04 -0.55
CA GLY A 139 11.18 5.84 -0.47
C GLY A 139 11.90 5.65 0.87
N MET A 140 11.78 6.59 1.79
CA MET A 140 12.36 6.55 3.14
C MET A 140 11.29 6.31 4.21
N ASP A 141 11.72 5.83 5.39
CA ASP A 141 10.83 5.74 6.54
C ASP A 141 10.46 7.16 7.01
N ILE A 142 9.18 7.46 7.09
CA ILE A 142 8.70 8.81 7.44
C ILE A 142 9.12 9.23 8.84
N GLU A 143 9.29 8.30 9.77
CA GLU A 143 9.81 8.53 11.11
C GLU A 143 11.26 9.07 11.05
N THR A 144 12.08 8.53 10.17
CA THR A 144 13.45 9.02 9.93
C THR A 144 13.44 10.43 9.34
N VAL A 145 12.50 10.73 8.44
CA VAL A 145 12.32 12.08 7.89
C VAL A 145 11.88 13.04 8.99
N ALA A 146 10.95 12.63 9.86
CA ALA A 146 10.48 13.43 10.99
C ALA A 146 11.59 13.78 12.01
N GLU A 147 12.54 12.87 12.20
CA GLU A 147 13.69 13.08 13.09
C GLU A 147 14.74 14.00 12.49
N ASN A 148 15.06 13.84 11.20
CA ASN A 148 16.20 14.52 10.55
C ASN A 148 15.80 15.81 9.82
N THR A 149 14.65 15.82 9.17
CA THR A 149 14.17 16.91 8.30
C THR A 149 12.68 17.18 8.48
N PRO A 150 12.20 17.50 9.70
CA PRO A 150 10.78 17.67 9.98
C PRO A 150 10.11 18.77 9.13
N ASP A 151 10.86 19.76 8.71
CA ASP A 151 10.36 20.87 7.88
C ASP A 151 9.95 20.42 6.45
N LEU A 152 10.34 19.21 6.03
CA LEU A 152 9.93 18.63 4.74
C LEU A 152 8.64 17.81 4.83
N ILE A 153 8.09 17.64 6.04
CA ILE A 153 6.80 16.99 6.26
C ILE A 153 5.71 18.06 6.34
N HIS A 154 4.79 17.98 5.43
CA HIS A 154 3.61 18.84 5.40
C HIS A 154 2.37 18.06 5.83
N THR A 155 1.45 18.73 6.49
CA THR A 155 0.16 18.15 6.88
C THR A 155 -0.97 19.09 6.49
N LEU A 156 -2.08 18.52 6.04
CA LEU A 156 -3.28 19.24 5.66
C LEU A 156 -4.50 18.52 6.26
N ASP A 157 -5.22 19.21 7.16
CA ASP A 157 -6.47 18.71 7.71
C ASP A 157 -7.62 18.87 6.70
N VAL A 158 -8.35 17.80 6.44
CA VAL A 158 -9.51 17.78 5.54
C VAL A 158 -10.79 17.69 6.35
N CYS A 159 -11.71 18.64 6.14
CA CYS A 159 -13.02 18.62 6.79
C CYS A 159 -13.86 17.45 6.23
N PRO A 160 -14.32 16.48 7.06
CA PRO A 160 -15.10 15.34 6.56
C PRO A 160 -16.41 15.71 5.87
N LYS A 161 -16.95 16.91 6.13
CA LYS A 161 -18.20 17.39 5.50
C LYS A 161 -17.98 17.95 4.10
N GLU A 162 -16.80 18.53 3.87
CA GLU A 162 -16.48 19.21 2.61
C GLU A 162 -15.66 18.31 1.68
N GLY A 163 -14.94 17.33 2.29
CA GLY A 163 -13.99 16.51 1.56
C GLY A 163 -12.75 17.29 1.14
N LEU A 164 -11.92 16.68 0.27
CA LEU A 164 -10.75 17.32 -0.29
C LEU A 164 -11.15 18.29 -1.40
N THR A 165 -10.86 19.59 -1.20
CA THR A 165 -11.17 20.62 -2.19
C THR A 165 -10.10 20.71 -3.29
N ASP A 166 -10.44 21.33 -4.44
CA ASP A 166 -9.46 21.61 -5.50
C ASP A 166 -8.31 22.49 -5.00
N SER A 167 -8.59 23.46 -4.13
CA SER A 167 -7.57 24.30 -3.51
C SER A 167 -6.59 23.49 -2.66
N ASN A 168 -7.07 22.53 -1.88
CA ASN A 168 -6.23 21.63 -1.09
C ASN A 168 -5.31 20.78 -1.98
N ALA A 169 -5.86 20.20 -3.05
CA ALA A 169 -5.07 19.40 -3.98
C ALA A 169 -4.00 20.23 -4.70
N GLN A 170 -4.32 21.47 -5.09
CA GLN A 170 -3.37 22.41 -5.67
C GLN A 170 -2.26 22.81 -4.69
N GLU A 171 -2.60 23.03 -3.42
CA GLU A 171 -1.65 23.32 -2.35
C GLU A 171 -0.66 22.16 -2.17
N ILE A 172 -1.14 20.92 -2.08
CA ILE A 172 -0.29 19.72 -1.96
C ILE A 172 0.68 19.64 -3.15
N ALA A 173 0.19 19.72 -4.39
CA ALA A 173 1.03 19.64 -5.58
C ALA A 173 2.07 20.78 -5.65
N SER A 174 1.72 21.96 -5.15
CA SER A 174 2.64 23.11 -5.11
C SER A 174 3.72 22.95 -4.05
N ASN A 175 3.37 22.46 -2.87
CA ASN A 175 4.32 22.19 -1.78
C ASN A 175 5.29 21.04 -2.14
N LEU A 176 4.84 20.08 -2.95
CA LEU A 176 5.70 19.05 -3.56
C LEU A 176 6.55 19.59 -4.72
N LYS A 177 6.51 20.89 -5.00
CA LYS A 177 7.31 21.61 -6.01
C LYS A 177 7.07 21.15 -7.45
N LEU A 178 5.95 20.46 -7.71
CA LEU A 178 5.59 19.96 -9.02
C LEU A 178 5.14 21.09 -9.96
N GLN A 179 5.43 20.93 -11.25
CA GLN A 179 5.09 21.88 -12.30
C GLN A 179 4.53 21.15 -13.54
N GLY A 180 3.90 21.90 -14.43
CA GLY A 180 3.42 21.37 -15.72
C GLY A 180 2.47 20.19 -15.56
N ASN A 181 2.64 19.19 -16.42
CA ASN A 181 1.80 17.99 -16.44
C ASN A 181 1.87 17.19 -15.11
N ALA A 182 3.05 17.05 -14.52
CA ALA A 182 3.20 16.34 -13.25
C ALA A 182 2.39 16.98 -12.12
N LYS A 183 2.22 18.30 -12.12
CA LYS A 183 1.35 19.00 -11.15
C LYS A 183 -0.11 18.63 -11.33
N GLU A 184 -0.60 18.63 -12.55
CA GLU A 184 -2.00 18.25 -12.86
C GLU A 184 -2.27 16.78 -12.53
N GLU A 185 -1.33 15.90 -12.85
CA GLU A 185 -1.38 14.48 -12.50
C GLU A 185 -1.41 14.28 -10.98
N MET A 186 -0.62 15.03 -10.20
CA MET A 186 -0.61 14.95 -8.75
C MET A 186 -1.93 15.46 -8.15
N ILE A 187 -2.49 16.53 -8.67
CA ILE A 187 -3.81 17.04 -8.24
C ILE A 187 -4.87 15.96 -8.40
N GLN A 188 -4.90 15.29 -9.55
CA GLN A 188 -5.84 14.20 -9.79
C GLN A 188 -5.54 13.00 -8.90
N PHE A 189 -4.26 12.65 -8.72
CA PHE A 189 -3.82 11.55 -7.87
C PHE A 189 -4.30 11.71 -6.42
N VAL A 190 -4.07 12.87 -5.79
CA VAL A 190 -4.46 13.07 -4.38
C VAL A 190 -5.97 13.13 -4.21
N LYS A 191 -6.73 13.62 -5.19
CA LYS A 191 -8.19 13.60 -5.17
C LYS A 191 -8.72 12.17 -5.20
N SER A 192 -8.24 11.35 -6.13
CA SER A 192 -8.59 9.93 -6.25
C SER A 192 -8.15 9.13 -5.00
N LEU A 193 -6.97 9.43 -4.46
CA LEU A 193 -6.46 8.81 -3.23
C LEU A 193 -7.36 9.11 -2.03
N TYR A 194 -7.76 10.37 -1.86
CA TYR A 194 -8.66 10.76 -0.78
C TYR A 194 -10.05 10.13 -0.93
N GLU A 195 -10.59 10.07 -2.16
CA GLU A 195 -11.85 9.39 -2.43
C GLU A 195 -11.75 7.89 -2.11
N ALA A 196 -10.66 7.22 -2.49
CA ALA A 196 -10.42 5.83 -2.13
C ALA A 196 -10.41 5.63 -0.61
N TYR A 197 -9.71 6.50 0.13
CA TYR A 197 -9.66 6.46 1.59
C TYR A 197 -11.04 6.60 2.23
N ASP A 198 -11.80 7.60 1.81
CA ASP A 198 -13.13 7.91 2.37
C ASP A 198 -14.15 6.83 2.04
N LYS A 199 -14.21 6.39 0.79
CA LYS A 199 -15.21 5.41 0.31
C LYS A 199 -14.92 3.97 0.71
N SER A 200 -13.68 3.62 1.00
CA SER A 200 -13.31 2.29 1.50
C SER A 200 -13.37 2.17 3.02
N ASP A 201 -13.82 3.22 3.73
CA ASP A 201 -13.80 3.27 5.20
C ASP A 201 -12.43 2.88 5.79
N SER A 202 -11.38 3.44 5.21
CA SER A 202 -10.02 3.13 5.63
C SER A 202 -9.58 3.97 6.82
N SER A 203 -8.75 3.40 7.67
CA SER A 203 -8.10 4.10 8.78
C SER A 203 -6.73 4.65 8.40
N LEU A 204 -6.13 4.08 7.34
CA LEU A 204 -4.84 4.49 6.79
C LEU A 204 -4.74 4.13 5.30
N PHE A 205 -4.33 5.10 4.50
CA PHE A 205 -3.66 4.88 3.21
C PHE A 205 -2.29 5.53 3.28
N GLU A 206 -1.24 4.75 3.05
CA GLU A 206 0.14 5.23 2.98
C GLU A 206 0.75 4.75 1.67
N ILE A 207 1.19 5.70 0.86
CA ILE A 207 1.85 5.45 -0.42
C ILE A 207 3.29 5.92 -0.31
N ASN A 208 4.23 4.98 -0.33
CA ASN A 208 5.64 5.28 -0.14
C ASN A 208 6.56 4.28 -0.89
N PRO A 209 7.08 4.65 -2.07
CA PRO A 209 6.95 5.96 -2.69
C PRO A 209 5.71 6.12 -3.59
N VAL A 210 5.29 7.37 -3.74
CA VAL A 210 4.62 7.87 -4.95
C VAL A 210 5.72 8.32 -5.89
N ILE A 211 5.67 7.91 -7.15
CA ILE A 211 6.70 8.26 -8.14
C ILE A 211 6.16 9.24 -9.19
N LYS A 212 6.92 10.30 -9.45
CA LYS A 212 6.86 11.01 -10.72
C LYS A 212 7.79 10.33 -11.69
N THR A 213 7.25 9.77 -12.75
CA THR A 213 8.03 9.10 -13.80
C THR A 213 8.74 10.11 -14.73
N SER A 214 9.65 9.61 -15.53
CA SER A 214 10.39 10.42 -16.51
C SER A 214 9.51 11.01 -17.64
N ASP A 215 8.25 10.56 -17.78
CA ASP A 215 7.24 11.11 -18.67
C ASP A 215 6.14 11.89 -17.90
N ASP A 216 6.49 12.41 -16.73
CA ASP A 216 5.66 13.26 -15.85
C ASP A 216 4.32 12.65 -15.40
N LYS A 217 4.23 11.33 -15.32
CA LYS A 217 3.09 10.64 -14.73
C LYS A 217 3.30 10.43 -13.25
N ILE A 218 2.22 10.39 -12.49
CA ILE A 218 2.24 10.11 -11.04
C ILE A 218 1.68 8.71 -10.79
N LEU A 219 2.42 7.87 -10.06
CA LEU A 219 2.04 6.49 -9.75
C LEU A 219 2.23 6.15 -8.28
N ALA A 220 1.34 5.30 -7.74
CA ALA A 220 1.55 4.58 -6.49
C ALA A 220 2.42 3.34 -6.74
N VAL A 221 3.60 3.28 -6.11
CA VAL A 221 4.55 2.18 -6.29
C VAL A 221 4.49 1.18 -5.14
N ASP A 222 4.38 1.64 -3.92
CA ASP A 222 4.09 0.80 -2.76
C ASP A 222 2.92 1.39 -1.98
N ALA A 223 2.04 0.54 -1.50
CA ALA A 223 0.83 0.94 -0.81
C ALA A 223 0.62 0.09 0.45
N LYS A 224 0.41 0.77 1.57
CA LYS A 224 -0.01 0.17 2.83
C LYS A 224 -1.38 0.71 3.20
N VAL A 225 -2.34 -0.20 3.32
CA VAL A 225 -3.75 0.15 3.56
C VAL A 225 -4.27 -0.62 4.76
N SER A 226 -4.98 0.09 5.62
CA SER A 226 -5.73 -0.49 6.72
C SER A 226 -7.19 -0.07 6.61
N ILE A 227 -8.08 -1.05 6.50
CA ILE A 227 -9.54 -0.85 6.52
C ILE A 227 -10.01 -0.83 7.98
N ASP A 228 -11.01 -0.02 8.29
CA ASP A 228 -11.67 -0.08 9.60
C ASP A 228 -12.47 -1.39 9.72
N ASP A 229 -12.09 -2.23 10.69
CA ASP A 229 -12.77 -3.52 10.93
C ASP A 229 -14.26 -3.33 11.22
N ASN A 230 -14.63 -2.21 11.86
CA ASN A 230 -16.04 -1.91 12.16
C ASN A 230 -16.87 -1.57 10.91
N ALA A 231 -16.23 -1.31 9.78
CA ALA A 231 -16.90 -1.00 8.51
C ALA A 231 -17.02 -2.20 7.56
N LEU A 232 -16.36 -3.31 7.85
CA LEU A 232 -16.32 -4.50 6.96
C LEU A 232 -17.70 -5.06 6.63
N PHE A 233 -18.73 -4.87 7.47
CA PHE A 233 -20.09 -5.26 7.16
C PHE A 233 -20.67 -4.55 5.90
N ARG A 234 -20.11 -3.41 5.51
CA ARG A 234 -20.46 -2.65 4.29
C ARG A 234 -19.60 -3.02 3.08
N HIS A 235 -18.49 -3.73 3.31
CA HIS A 235 -17.46 -4.05 2.32
C HIS A 235 -17.18 -5.56 2.36
N SER A 236 -18.14 -6.36 1.94
CA SER A 236 -18.02 -7.83 1.94
C SER A 236 -16.88 -8.32 1.04
N ASP A 237 -16.62 -7.62 -0.06
CA ASP A 237 -15.50 -7.84 -0.98
C ASP A 237 -14.13 -7.62 -0.30
N TYR A 238 -14.02 -6.60 0.55
CA TYR A 238 -12.78 -6.37 1.32
C TYR A 238 -12.61 -7.40 2.44
N ALA A 239 -13.70 -7.84 3.06
CA ALA A 239 -13.65 -8.88 4.08
C ALA A 239 -13.03 -10.19 3.56
N GLU A 240 -13.25 -10.53 2.28
CA GLU A 240 -12.64 -11.67 1.60
C GLU A 240 -11.13 -11.52 1.36
N MET A 241 -10.61 -10.29 1.41
CA MET A 241 -9.18 -10.00 1.26
C MET A 241 -8.36 -10.30 2.53
N ARG A 242 -9.02 -10.67 3.64
CA ARG A 242 -8.38 -10.92 4.92
C ARG A 242 -7.42 -12.11 4.85
N ASP A 243 -6.17 -11.89 5.24
CA ASP A 243 -5.17 -12.97 5.38
C ASP A 243 -4.90 -13.26 6.86
N VAL A 244 -5.60 -14.25 7.40
CA VAL A 244 -5.48 -14.66 8.82
C VAL A 244 -4.08 -15.14 9.20
N ARG A 245 -3.24 -15.54 8.23
CA ARG A 245 -1.86 -15.98 8.46
C ARG A 245 -0.95 -14.83 8.86
N GLU A 246 -1.35 -13.61 8.50
CA GLU A 246 -0.62 -12.37 8.79
C GLU A 246 -1.05 -11.71 10.11
N GLU A 247 -2.16 -12.19 10.71
CA GLU A 247 -2.71 -11.64 11.93
C GLU A 247 -2.07 -12.25 13.19
N ASN A 248 -2.22 -11.57 14.32
CA ASN A 248 -1.75 -12.07 15.59
C ASN A 248 -2.67 -13.23 16.08
N PRO A 249 -2.14 -14.45 16.28
CA PRO A 249 -2.96 -15.60 16.70
C PRO A 249 -3.74 -15.36 17.99
N CYS A 250 -3.22 -14.55 18.91
CA CYS A 250 -3.93 -14.21 20.15
C CYS A 250 -5.18 -13.37 19.90
N LEU A 251 -5.15 -12.47 18.92
CA LEU A 251 -6.30 -11.65 18.56
C LEU A 251 -7.36 -12.46 17.82
N LEU A 252 -6.95 -13.38 16.98
CA LEU A 252 -7.85 -14.31 16.29
C LEU A 252 -8.64 -15.15 17.31
N TYR A 253 -7.93 -15.72 18.29
CA TYR A 253 -8.58 -16.54 19.35
C TYR A 253 -9.57 -15.73 20.19
N THR A 254 -9.26 -14.49 20.55
CA THR A 254 -10.16 -13.65 21.36
C THR A 254 -11.37 -13.16 20.60
N SER A 255 -11.27 -12.88 19.29
CA SER A 255 -12.44 -12.53 18.48
C SER A 255 -13.37 -13.73 18.27
N ASP A 256 -12.83 -14.90 17.97
CA ASP A 256 -13.57 -16.16 17.81
C ASP A 256 -14.31 -16.54 19.12
N ALA A 257 -13.64 -16.41 20.26
CA ALA A 257 -14.24 -16.67 21.58
C ALA A 257 -15.33 -15.63 21.94
N ALA A 258 -15.28 -14.41 21.45
CA ALA A 258 -16.32 -13.40 21.65
C ALA A 258 -17.57 -13.69 20.80
N ASP A 259 -17.40 -14.26 19.62
CA ASP A 259 -18.48 -14.66 18.74
C ASP A 259 -19.17 -15.96 19.20
N GLU A 260 -18.42 -16.90 19.79
CA GLU A 260 -18.96 -18.13 20.37
C GLU A 260 -19.68 -17.91 21.72
N GLY A 261 -19.35 -16.85 22.46
CA GLY A 261 -19.81 -16.58 23.82
C GLY A 261 -21.29 -16.20 23.98
N LEU A 262 -22.04 -16.01 22.90
CA LEU A 262 -23.47 -15.66 22.90
C LEU A 262 -24.35 -16.73 22.25
N GLY A 263 -24.09 -17.99 22.51
CA GLY A 263 -25.05 -19.05 22.28
C GLY A 263 -26.24 -18.83 23.21
N VAL A 264 -27.18 -18.00 22.80
CA VAL A 264 -28.47 -17.88 23.46
C VAL A 264 -29.23 -19.18 23.18
N ASP A 265 -29.40 -20.03 24.19
CA ASP A 265 -30.33 -21.16 24.12
C ASP A 265 -31.74 -20.60 23.85
N LEU A 266 -32.23 -20.82 22.62
CA LEU A 266 -33.59 -20.45 22.22
C LEU A 266 -34.68 -21.09 23.08
N GLY A 267 -34.31 -21.94 24.06
CA GLY A 267 -35.18 -22.54 25.05
C GLY A 267 -35.50 -21.65 26.26
N GLY A 268 -35.00 -20.43 26.34
CA GLY A 268 -35.45 -19.43 27.33
C GLY A 268 -34.98 -19.68 28.76
N ARG A 269 -33.91 -20.44 29.00
CA ARG A 269 -33.30 -20.58 30.33
C ARG A 269 -32.00 -19.77 30.41
N ARG A 270 -32.02 -18.73 31.25
CA ARG A 270 -30.77 -18.07 31.68
C ARG A 270 -29.93 -19.10 32.41
N ILE A 271 -28.72 -19.33 31.94
CA ILE A 271 -27.66 -19.92 32.76
C ILE A 271 -27.04 -18.77 33.54
N ILE A 272 -27.14 -18.87 34.86
CA ILE A 272 -26.56 -17.94 35.84
C ILE A 272 -25.10 -18.35 36.01
#